data_3fe3ecc82c6d94f88af627f9d1b770b4
#
_entry.id   3fe3ecc82c6d94f88af627f9d1b770b4
#
_cell.length_a   1.000
_cell.length_b   1.000
_cell.length_c   1.000
_cell.angle_alpha   90.00
_cell.angle_beta   90.00
_cell.angle_gamma   90.00
#
_symmetry.space_group_name_H-M   'P 1'
#
loop_
_entity.id
_entity.type
_entity.pdbx_description
1 polymer ?
#
loop_
_entity_poly.entity_id
_entity_poly.type
_entity_poly.pdbx_seq_one_letter_code
_entity_poly.pdbx_strand_id
1 'polypeptide(L)'
;AFVIGARDDAEGELDNTLITHAHTPSFVGSHITGYDNMMKSTLEQLSEGVAREVDEERINIIPGFEPYLGSLKEIKKISKMFGDKIIMIGDHEEQWDTGAGEYKLYAGGTKIADAKTAINAKATISLQKYSTILTAKTIKNKWKQTYEACNPIGLSGTDAFVMKLAEL
;
A
#
# COMPACT_ATOMS: atom_id res chain seq x y z
N ALA A 1 8.75 -3.77 -23.20
CA ALA A 1 8.95 -4.95 -24.07
C ALA A 1 8.98 -6.24 -23.26
N PHE A 2 9.94 -6.45 -22.32
CA PHE A 2 10.08 -7.71 -21.58
C PHE A 2 8.80 -8.15 -20.83
N VAL A 3 8.16 -7.24 -20.08
CA VAL A 3 6.94 -7.56 -19.32
C VAL A 3 5.75 -7.85 -20.24
N ILE A 4 5.64 -7.15 -21.36
CA ILE A 4 4.59 -7.42 -22.37
C ILE A 4 4.81 -8.82 -22.94
N GLY A 5 6.03 -9.15 -23.35
CA GLY A 5 6.37 -10.49 -23.83
C GLY A 5 6.09 -11.58 -22.79
N ALA A 6 6.47 -11.35 -21.52
CA ALA A 6 6.19 -12.30 -20.44
C ALA A 6 4.68 -12.50 -20.16
N ARG A 7 3.85 -11.47 -20.39
CA ARG A 7 2.38 -11.62 -20.31
C ARG A 7 1.83 -12.40 -21.50
N ASP A 8 2.31 -12.10 -22.71
CA ASP A 8 1.85 -12.76 -23.92
C ASP A 8 2.28 -14.25 -23.95
N ASP A 9 3.50 -14.56 -23.49
CA ASP A 9 4.01 -15.94 -23.39
C ASP A 9 3.29 -16.74 -22.28
N ALA A 10 2.71 -16.05 -21.31
CA ALA A 10 2.01 -16.67 -20.18
C ALA A 10 0.52 -16.88 -20.44
N GLU A 11 0.00 -16.47 -21.59
CA GLU A 11 -1.40 -16.74 -21.95
C GLU A 11 -1.66 -18.26 -21.99
N GLY A 12 -2.55 -18.69 -21.08
CA GLY A 12 -2.94 -20.08 -20.92
C GLY A 12 -2.29 -20.83 -19.76
N GLU A 13 -1.04 -20.56 -19.44
CA GLU A 13 -0.36 -21.20 -18.27
C GLU A 13 -0.51 -20.38 -16.98
N LEU A 14 -0.70 -19.07 -17.08
CA LEU A 14 -0.76 -18.13 -15.98
C LEU A 14 -2.06 -17.30 -15.95
N ASP A 15 -3.15 -17.81 -16.48
CA ASP A 15 -4.43 -17.10 -16.63
C ASP A 15 -4.95 -16.39 -15.37
N ASN A 16 -4.54 -16.86 -14.19
CA ASN A 16 -4.88 -16.26 -12.90
C ASN A 16 -3.70 -15.55 -12.22
N THR A 17 -2.56 -15.42 -12.91
CA THR A 17 -1.37 -14.79 -12.35
C THR A 17 -1.32 -13.32 -12.70
N LEU A 18 -1.24 -12.48 -11.67
CA LEU A 18 -1.10 -11.05 -11.83
C LEU A 18 0.37 -10.68 -12.00
N ILE A 19 0.72 -10.11 -13.15
CA ILE A 19 2.06 -9.59 -13.41
C ILE A 19 2.01 -8.06 -13.38
N THR A 20 2.65 -7.46 -12.40
CA THR A 20 2.84 -6.01 -12.29
C THR A 20 4.31 -5.65 -12.48
N HIS A 21 4.57 -4.42 -12.90
CA HIS A 21 5.94 -3.94 -13.11
C HIS A 21 6.09 -2.48 -12.69
N ALA A 22 7.30 -2.11 -12.32
CA ALA A 22 7.67 -0.73 -12.05
C ALA A 22 9.01 -0.39 -12.71
N HIS A 23 9.14 0.85 -13.15
CA HIS A 23 10.40 1.37 -13.65
C HIS A 23 11.23 1.93 -12.50
N THR A 24 12.21 1.16 -12.06
CA THR A 24 13.10 1.52 -10.94
C THR A 24 14.57 1.55 -11.38
N PRO A 25 14.96 2.51 -12.23
CA PRO A 25 16.31 2.54 -12.79
C PRO A 25 17.35 2.83 -11.71
N SER A 26 18.55 2.24 -11.88
CA SER A 26 19.69 2.51 -11.03
C SER A 26 20.11 3.99 -11.12
N PHE A 27 20.73 4.52 -10.08
CA PHE A 27 21.30 5.87 -10.02
C PHE A 27 20.32 7.05 -10.17
N VAL A 28 19.01 6.83 -10.07
CA VAL A 28 17.98 7.89 -10.18
C VAL A 28 17.41 8.29 -8.82
N GLY A 29 17.98 7.82 -7.75
CA GLY A 29 17.54 8.13 -6.40
C GLY A 29 17.96 7.06 -5.39
N SER A 30 17.26 7.00 -4.27
CA SER A 30 17.49 6.01 -3.22
C SER A 30 16.47 4.87 -3.32
N HIS A 31 16.61 3.88 -2.40
CA HIS A 31 15.62 2.82 -2.20
C HIS A 31 14.20 3.37 -1.91
N ILE A 32 14.11 4.55 -1.28
CA ILE A 32 12.83 5.25 -1.02
C ILE A 32 12.15 5.63 -2.34
N THR A 33 12.92 6.14 -3.32
CA THR A 33 12.41 6.46 -4.66
C THR A 33 11.95 5.20 -5.39
N GLY A 34 12.71 4.11 -5.27
CA GLY A 34 12.33 2.80 -5.82
C GLY A 34 11.02 2.27 -5.22
N TYR A 35 10.88 2.36 -3.91
CA TYR A 35 9.65 1.98 -3.21
C TYR A 35 8.44 2.77 -3.72
N ASP A 36 8.54 4.10 -3.80
CA ASP A 36 7.44 4.96 -4.25
C ASP A 36 7.04 4.67 -5.72
N ASN A 37 8.02 4.49 -6.58
CA ASN A 37 7.78 4.09 -7.97
C ASN A 37 7.07 2.73 -8.06
N MET A 38 7.51 1.75 -7.28
CA MET A 38 6.90 0.43 -7.25
C MET A 38 5.47 0.49 -6.71
N MET A 39 5.26 1.13 -5.56
CA MET A 39 3.93 1.28 -4.95
C MET A 39 2.96 1.98 -5.91
N LYS A 40 3.35 3.12 -6.47
CA LYS A 40 2.56 3.83 -7.48
C LYS A 40 2.19 2.93 -8.65
N SER A 41 3.19 2.29 -9.27
CA SER A 41 2.97 1.50 -10.48
C SER A 41 2.11 0.27 -10.22
N THR A 42 2.29 -0.39 -9.09
CA THR A 42 1.49 -1.54 -8.69
C THR A 42 0.03 -1.13 -8.46
N LEU A 43 -0.22 -0.07 -7.70
CA LEU A 43 -1.57 0.41 -7.43
C LEU A 43 -2.28 0.88 -8.71
N GLU A 44 -1.59 1.57 -9.62
CA GLU A 44 -2.15 1.99 -10.90
C GLU A 44 -2.55 0.79 -11.77
N GLN A 45 -1.70 -0.22 -11.88
CA GLN A 45 -1.97 -1.42 -12.67
C GLN A 45 -3.05 -2.30 -12.05
N LEU A 46 -3.08 -2.42 -10.72
CA LEU A 46 -4.10 -3.20 -10.02
C LEU A 46 -5.49 -2.58 -10.11
N SER A 47 -5.58 -1.25 -10.10
CA SER A 47 -6.84 -0.52 -10.19
C SER A 47 -7.29 -0.24 -11.63
N GLU A 48 -6.55 -0.69 -12.63
CA GLU A 48 -6.92 -0.52 -14.03
C GLU A 48 -8.24 -1.23 -14.33
N GLY A 49 -9.19 -0.50 -14.91
CA GLY A 49 -10.53 -1.02 -15.19
C GLY A 49 -11.47 -1.13 -13.98
N VAL A 50 -11.00 -0.82 -12.77
CA VAL A 50 -11.86 -0.80 -11.58
C VAL A 50 -12.67 0.52 -11.57
N ALA A 51 -13.99 0.41 -11.61
CA ALA A 51 -14.87 1.57 -11.41
C ALA A 51 -14.71 2.08 -9.97
N ARG A 52 -14.57 3.40 -9.82
CA ARG A 52 -14.49 4.01 -8.50
C ARG A 52 -15.88 4.11 -7.87
N GLU A 53 -16.11 3.28 -6.87
CA GLU A 53 -17.29 3.29 -6.01
C GLU A 53 -16.83 3.53 -4.58
N VAL A 54 -17.11 4.72 -4.04
CA VAL A 54 -16.57 5.11 -2.72
C VAL A 54 -17.22 4.29 -1.62
N ASP A 55 -16.40 3.57 -0.87
CA ASP A 55 -16.77 2.95 0.41
C ASP A 55 -16.44 3.96 1.52
N GLU A 56 -17.45 4.60 2.08
CA GLU A 56 -17.34 5.66 3.07
C GLU A 56 -16.74 5.21 4.42
N GLU A 57 -16.70 3.90 4.66
CA GLU A 57 -16.12 3.33 5.87
C GLU A 57 -14.66 2.89 5.67
N ARG A 58 -14.21 2.83 4.40
CA ARG A 58 -12.89 2.30 4.09
C ARG A 58 -11.82 3.39 4.09
N ILE A 59 -10.75 3.14 4.84
CA ILE A 59 -9.52 3.95 4.84
C ILE A 59 -8.35 3.04 4.47
N ASN A 60 -7.52 3.46 3.53
CA ASN A 60 -6.25 2.81 3.28
C ASN A 60 -5.14 3.44 4.12
N ILE A 61 -4.22 2.63 4.62
CA ILE A 61 -2.96 3.07 5.22
C ILE A 61 -1.82 2.56 4.36
N ILE A 62 -0.92 3.45 3.96
CA ILE A 62 0.34 3.08 3.29
C ILE A 62 1.48 3.33 4.28
N PRO A 63 2.15 2.29 4.77
CA PRO A 63 3.20 2.43 5.79
C PRO A 63 4.44 3.17 5.28
N GLY A 64 4.64 3.20 3.96
CA GLY A 64 5.87 3.69 3.37
C GLY A 64 6.97 2.64 3.48
N PHE A 65 8.21 3.07 3.38
CA PHE A 65 9.37 2.20 3.55
C PHE A 65 9.62 1.95 5.04
N GLU A 66 8.82 1.07 5.66
CA GLU A 66 8.86 0.77 7.09
C GLU A 66 9.44 -0.64 7.31
N PRO A 67 10.69 -0.75 7.81
CA PRO A 67 11.34 -2.04 8.02
C PRO A 67 10.99 -2.70 9.37
N TYR A 68 10.34 -1.99 10.29
CA TYR A 68 10.13 -2.45 11.65
C TYR A 68 8.74 -3.05 11.85
N LEU A 69 8.68 -4.36 12.08
CA LEU A 69 7.43 -5.09 12.29
C LEU A 69 6.64 -4.59 13.50
N GLY A 70 7.33 -4.18 14.56
CA GLY A 70 6.70 -3.60 15.75
C GLY A 70 5.88 -2.36 15.45
N SER A 71 6.37 -1.50 14.55
CA SER A 71 5.64 -0.32 14.09
C SER A 71 4.37 -0.71 13.34
N LEU A 72 4.46 -1.68 12.43
CA LEU A 72 3.30 -2.16 11.67
C LEU A 72 2.24 -2.77 12.59
N LYS A 73 2.66 -3.59 13.55
CA LYS A 73 1.77 -4.20 14.56
C LYS A 73 1.02 -3.16 15.37
N GLU A 74 1.72 -2.15 15.87
CA GLU A 74 1.11 -1.11 16.69
C GLU A 74 0.15 -0.23 15.87
N ILE A 75 0.51 0.14 14.64
CA ILE A 75 -0.36 0.89 13.75
C ILE A 75 -1.63 0.10 13.43
N LYS A 76 -1.52 -1.19 13.11
CA LYS A 76 -2.67 -2.08 12.87
C LYS A 76 -3.57 -2.18 14.10
N LYS A 77 -2.99 -2.29 15.29
CA LYS A 77 -3.73 -2.32 16.55
C LYS A 77 -4.50 -1.02 16.81
N ILE A 78 -3.86 0.14 16.63
CA ILE A 78 -4.53 1.44 16.76
C ILE A 78 -5.65 1.56 15.72
N SER A 79 -5.37 1.23 14.47
CA SER A 79 -6.32 1.35 13.37
C SER A 79 -7.59 0.52 13.58
N LYS A 80 -7.45 -0.70 14.09
CA LYS A 80 -8.59 -1.59 14.42
C LYS A 80 -9.57 -0.99 15.44
N MET A 81 -9.13 -0.04 16.25
CA MET A 81 -10.03 0.65 17.20
C MET A 81 -11.01 1.58 16.49
N PHE A 82 -10.76 1.94 15.24
CA PHE A 82 -11.60 2.82 14.42
C PHE A 82 -12.46 2.09 13.39
N GLY A 83 -12.23 0.80 13.18
CA GLY A 83 -13.05 -0.04 12.30
C GLY A 83 -12.27 -1.15 11.60
N ASP A 84 -13.01 -2.12 11.11
CA ASP A 84 -12.43 -3.30 10.42
C ASP A 84 -12.11 -3.03 8.94
N LYS A 85 -12.58 -1.90 8.40
CA LYS A 85 -12.32 -1.50 7.00
C LYS A 85 -11.11 -0.57 6.83
N ILE A 86 -10.26 -0.48 7.85
CA ILE A 86 -8.97 0.19 7.73
C ILE A 86 -7.95 -0.83 7.26
N ILE A 87 -7.48 -0.66 6.02
CA ILE A 87 -6.67 -1.66 5.32
C ILE A 87 -5.27 -1.12 5.10
N MET A 88 -4.27 -1.84 5.58
CA MET A 88 -2.88 -1.52 5.30
C MET A 88 -2.48 -2.04 3.92
N ILE A 89 -2.12 -1.14 3.01
CA ILE A 89 -1.65 -1.44 1.66
C ILE A 89 -0.12 -1.51 1.67
N GLY A 90 0.41 -2.66 1.31
CA GLY A 90 1.84 -2.95 1.41
C GLY A 90 2.23 -3.52 2.79
N ASP A 91 1.29 -4.15 3.47
CA ASP A 91 1.54 -4.89 4.70
C ASP A 91 2.43 -6.10 4.42
N HIS A 92 3.50 -6.24 5.19
CA HIS A 92 4.45 -7.34 5.10
C HIS A 92 4.79 -7.93 6.48
N GLU A 93 4.00 -7.57 7.50
CA GLU A 93 4.27 -7.97 8.88
C GLU A 93 4.35 -9.49 9.04
N GLU A 94 3.33 -10.20 8.60
CA GLU A 94 3.23 -11.66 8.81
C GLU A 94 4.29 -12.43 8.02
N GLN A 95 4.74 -11.88 6.90
CA GLN A 95 5.79 -12.47 6.07
C GLN A 95 7.14 -12.49 6.79
N TRP A 96 7.44 -11.46 7.57
CA TRP A 96 8.71 -11.29 8.26
C TRP A 96 8.66 -11.70 9.74
N ASP A 97 7.45 -11.86 10.31
CA ASP A 97 7.26 -12.33 11.68
C ASP A 97 7.32 -13.86 11.75
N THR A 98 8.46 -14.41 11.38
CA THR A 98 8.69 -15.85 11.36
C THR A 98 9.78 -16.23 12.36
N GLY A 99 9.68 -17.42 12.94
CA GLY A 99 10.75 -17.99 13.75
C GLY A 99 12.05 -18.16 12.94
N ALA A 100 13.17 -18.27 13.63
CA ALA A 100 14.47 -18.50 12.98
C ALA A 100 14.44 -19.78 12.13
N GLY A 101 14.72 -19.62 10.84
CA GLY A 101 14.73 -20.74 9.87
C GLY A 101 13.41 -21.02 9.18
N GLU A 102 12.33 -20.29 9.49
CA GLU A 102 11.06 -20.40 8.78
C GLU A 102 10.87 -19.22 7.82
N TYR A 103 10.45 -19.50 6.59
CA TYR A 103 10.08 -18.47 5.63
C TYR A 103 8.62 -18.63 5.24
N LYS A 104 7.80 -17.61 5.52
CA LYS A 104 6.39 -17.54 5.13
C LYS A 104 6.20 -16.55 3.99
N LEU A 105 6.87 -16.78 2.87
CA LEU A 105 6.90 -15.84 1.72
C LEU A 105 5.52 -15.41 1.21
N TYR A 106 4.50 -16.22 1.44
CA TYR A 106 3.14 -15.97 0.93
C TYR A 106 2.09 -15.90 2.04
N ALA A 107 2.51 -15.77 3.30
CA ALA A 107 1.59 -15.69 4.42
C ALA A 107 1.15 -14.24 4.67
N GLY A 108 -0.13 -14.06 4.86
CA GLY A 108 -0.74 -12.79 5.30
C GLY A 108 -0.53 -11.61 4.35
N GLY A 109 -0.39 -10.44 4.92
CA GLY A 109 -0.19 -9.21 4.18
C GLY A 109 -1.43 -8.65 3.50
N THR A 110 -1.24 -7.73 2.57
CA THR A 110 -2.33 -7.12 1.81
C THR A 110 -2.89 -8.09 0.78
N LYS A 111 -4.18 -8.36 0.83
CA LYS A 111 -4.84 -9.18 -0.20
C LYS A 111 -4.85 -8.44 -1.54
N ILE A 112 -4.66 -9.17 -2.63
CA ILE A 112 -4.71 -8.61 -3.99
C ILE A 112 -6.05 -7.92 -4.26
N ALA A 113 -7.16 -8.51 -3.78
CA ALA A 113 -8.49 -7.91 -3.89
C ALA A 113 -8.57 -6.55 -3.21
N ASP A 114 -7.97 -6.40 -2.03
CA ASP A 114 -7.91 -5.15 -1.29
C ASP A 114 -7.03 -4.12 -2.00
N ALA A 115 -5.91 -4.53 -2.56
CA ALA A 115 -5.04 -3.66 -3.34
C ALA A 115 -5.71 -3.19 -4.65
N LYS A 116 -6.44 -4.07 -5.36
CA LYS A 116 -7.22 -3.72 -6.55
C LYS A 116 -8.28 -2.66 -6.25
N THR A 117 -9.01 -2.84 -5.16
CA THR A 117 -10.10 -1.94 -4.74
C THR A 117 -9.65 -0.79 -3.83
N ALA A 118 -8.34 -0.57 -3.69
CA ALA A 118 -7.80 0.56 -2.92
C ALA A 118 -8.31 1.92 -3.43
N ILE A 119 -8.59 2.02 -4.72
CA ILE A 119 -9.21 3.19 -5.36
C ILE A 119 -10.59 3.53 -4.75
N ASN A 120 -11.29 2.58 -4.17
CA ASN A 120 -12.64 2.75 -3.63
C ASN A 120 -12.67 3.25 -2.17
N ALA A 121 -11.52 3.34 -1.49
CA ALA A 121 -11.50 3.90 -0.16
C ALA A 121 -11.89 5.39 -0.15
N LYS A 122 -12.54 5.82 0.93
CA LYS A 122 -12.85 7.23 1.22
C LYS A 122 -11.57 8.07 1.26
N ALA A 123 -10.53 7.54 1.90
CA ALA A 123 -9.27 8.23 2.09
C ALA A 123 -8.08 7.25 2.12
N THR A 124 -6.90 7.79 1.88
CA THR A 124 -5.62 7.11 2.11
C THR A 124 -4.74 7.95 3.03
N ILE A 125 -4.24 7.34 4.09
CA ILE A 125 -3.23 7.93 4.98
C ILE A 125 -1.88 7.28 4.67
N SER A 126 -0.86 8.07 4.36
CA SER A 126 0.51 7.60 4.30
C SER A 126 1.24 7.95 5.59
N LEU A 127 1.97 6.99 6.14
CA LEU A 127 2.75 7.23 7.36
C LEU A 127 4.08 7.92 7.06
N GLN A 128 4.54 7.88 5.81
CA GLN A 128 5.83 8.45 5.40
C GLN A 128 5.67 9.32 4.14
N LYS A 129 5.50 10.62 4.35
CA LYS A 129 5.28 11.60 3.28
C LYS A 129 6.27 11.50 2.12
N TYR A 130 7.55 11.32 2.42
CA TYR A 130 8.61 11.39 1.42
C TYR A 130 8.85 10.08 0.66
N SER A 131 8.37 8.96 1.17
CA SER A 131 8.43 7.67 0.48
C SER A 131 7.17 7.37 -0.34
N THR A 132 6.24 8.32 -0.47
CA THR A 132 4.96 8.14 -1.15
C THR A 132 4.54 9.37 -1.97
N ILE A 133 5.49 10.14 -2.50
CA ILE A 133 5.21 11.38 -3.25
C ILE A 133 4.48 11.09 -4.56
N LEU A 134 4.96 10.12 -5.33
CA LEU A 134 4.36 9.74 -6.61
C LEU A 134 3.05 8.99 -6.40
N THR A 135 3.01 8.13 -5.42
CA THR A 135 1.80 7.41 -4.99
C THR A 135 0.71 8.40 -4.57
N ALA A 136 1.06 9.43 -3.78
CA ALA A 136 0.14 10.51 -3.40
C ALA A 136 -0.44 11.26 -4.61
N LYS A 137 0.39 11.52 -5.64
CA LYS A 137 -0.08 12.16 -6.87
C LYS A 137 -1.11 11.30 -7.61
N THR A 138 -0.90 9.99 -7.67
CA THR A 138 -1.86 9.06 -8.26
C THR A 138 -3.17 9.06 -7.48
N ILE A 139 -3.12 8.92 -6.16
CA ILE A 139 -4.28 8.91 -5.29
C ILE A 139 -5.10 10.21 -5.42
N LYS A 140 -4.43 11.36 -5.35
CA LYS A 140 -5.10 12.66 -5.47
C LYS A 140 -5.62 12.96 -6.88
N ASN A 141 -4.78 12.75 -7.89
CA ASN A 141 -5.06 13.26 -9.23
C ASN A 141 -5.82 12.26 -10.11
N LYS A 142 -5.49 10.97 -10.03
CA LYS A 142 -6.16 9.93 -10.81
C LYS A 142 -7.41 9.40 -10.09
N TRP A 143 -7.27 9.02 -8.84
CA TRP A 143 -8.37 8.43 -8.08
C TRP A 143 -9.32 9.48 -7.48
N LYS A 144 -8.91 10.77 -7.42
CA LYS A 144 -9.68 11.82 -6.77
C LYS A 144 -10.04 11.49 -5.31
N GLN A 145 -9.15 10.80 -4.64
CA GLN A 145 -9.32 10.34 -3.28
C GLN A 145 -8.64 11.29 -2.30
N THR A 146 -9.21 11.46 -1.12
CA THR A 146 -8.57 12.18 -0.02
C THR A 146 -7.27 11.50 0.37
N TYR A 147 -6.20 12.27 0.48
CA TYR A 147 -4.88 11.77 0.88
C TYR A 147 -4.29 12.66 1.95
N GLU A 148 -3.85 12.03 3.03
CA GLU A 148 -3.17 12.66 4.14
C GLU A 148 -1.81 11.99 4.39
N ALA A 149 -0.88 12.76 4.95
CA ALA A 149 0.41 12.22 5.38
C ALA A 149 0.56 12.48 6.88
N CYS A 150 0.54 11.44 7.67
CA CYS A 150 0.59 11.52 9.13
C CYS A 150 1.42 10.36 9.69
N ASN A 151 2.51 10.67 10.37
CA ASN A 151 3.41 9.68 10.96
C ASN A 151 3.19 9.58 12.47
N PRO A 152 2.71 8.43 13.00
CA PRO A 152 2.46 8.24 14.42
C PRO A 152 3.75 7.98 15.22
N ILE A 153 4.69 8.93 15.19
CA ILE A 153 5.92 8.87 15.98
C ILE A 153 5.82 9.79 17.20
N GLY A 154 6.06 9.22 18.38
CA GLY A 154 5.96 9.92 19.63
C GLY A 154 4.52 10.32 19.95
N LEU A 155 4.31 11.03 21.07
CA LEU A 155 2.98 11.38 21.55
C LEU A 155 2.23 12.26 20.54
N SER A 156 2.83 13.37 20.12
CA SER A 156 2.17 14.33 19.22
C SER A 156 1.86 13.74 17.83
N GLY A 157 2.73 12.89 17.30
CA GLY A 157 2.49 12.22 16.02
C GLY A 157 1.38 11.18 16.14
N THR A 158 1.33 10.45 17.23
CA THR A 158 0.27 9.47 17.50
C THR A 158 -1.08 10.17 17.71
N ASP A 159 -1.12 11.25 18.47
CA ASP A 159 -2.34 12.06 18.65
C ASP A 159 -2.85 12.58 17.31
N ALA A 160 -1.97 13.13 16.47
CA ALA A 160 -2.34 13.61 15.16
C ALA A 160 -2.89 12.49 14.25
N PHE A 161 -2.30 11.30 14.30
CA PHE A 161 -2.77 10.14 13.54
C PHE A 161 -4.15 9.65 14.02
N VAL A 162 -4.33 9.54 15.33
CA VAL A 162 -5.60 9.14 15.95
C VAL A 162 -6.71 10.15 15.63
N MET A 163 -6.42 11.45 15.75
CA MET A 163 -7.36 12.50 15.39
C MET A 163 -7.74 12.45 13.92
N LYS A 164 -6.75 12.19 13.03
CA LYS A 164 -7.03 12.07 11.60
C LYS A 164 -7.91 10.86 11.27
N LEU A 165 -7.69 9.72 11.91
CA LEU A 165 -8.58 8.56 11.78
C LEU A 165 -9.99 8.86 12.25
N ALA A 166 -10.14 9.63 13.32
CA ALA A 166 -11.45 10.00 13.87
C ALA A 166 -12.20 11.03 13.00
N GLU A 167 -11.49 11.87 12.25
CA GLU A 167 -12.07 12.86 11.32
C GLU A 167 -12.55 12.21 10.00
N LEU A 168 -11.95 11.13 9.61
CA LEU A 168 -12.26 10.40 8.37
C LEU A 168 -13.36 9.38 8.56
#